data_ad3ef16481f341ee57fb1182a94ad181
#
_entry.id   ad3ef16481f341ee57fb1182a94ad181
#
_cell.length_a   1.000
_cell.length_b   1.000
_cell.length_c   1.000
_cell.angle_alpha   90.00
_cell.angle_beta   90.00
_cell.angle_gamma   90.00
#
_symmetry.space_group_name_H-M   'P 1'
#
loop_
_entity.id
_entity.type
_entity.pdbx_description
1 polymer ?
#
loop_
_entity_poly.entity_id
_entity_poly.type
_entity_poly.pdbx_seq_one_letter_code
_entity_poly.pdbx_strand_id
1 'polypeptide(L)'
;MSNLKAMYKTIVKEDFPETMTITLGDEKLVYRKRQWEIGGEKKGLRYGENPDQPAALYELVDGGITLGGRSWRQPGQGIVSSLTEAQMIQAGKHPGKTNLTDVDNGANILQYLTDKPAALIIKHNNPCGAAWSDKGIADALEKAFWCDRIAAFGGAIVVNRPFTKEAAELVAANYFEVVAAPSFEDGVVDILKSRKNLRIMELPGLGEL
;
A
#
# COMPACT_ATOMS: atom_id res chain seq x y z
N MET A 1 33.26 -0.17 6.56
CA MET A 1 32.11 -0.32 5.65
C MET A 1 30.88 -0.56 6.52
N SER A 2 29.97 0.41 6.61
CA SER A 2 28.70 0.24 7.31
C SER A 2 27.95 -0.93 6.65
N ASN A 3 27.41 -1.82 7.48
CA ASN A 3 26.73 -3.02 7.01
C ASN A 3 25.38 -2.62 6.38
N LEU A 4 25.39 -2.24 5.10
CA LEU A 4 24.21 -1.85 4.31
C LEU A 4 23.03 -2.82 4.53
N LYS A 5 23.29 -4.13 4.62
CA LYS A 5 22.25 -5.14 4.91
C LYS A 5 21.60 -4.95 6.28
N ALA A 6 22.29 -4.40 7.27
CA ALA A 6 21.72 -4.10 8.58
C ALA A 6 20.80 -2.87 8.51
N MET A 7 21.16 -1.85 7.74
CA MET A 7 20.34 -0.64 7.58
C MET A 7 18.94 -0.95 7.00
N TYR A 8 18.85 -1.86 6.03
CA TYR A 8 17.55 -2.31 5.48
C TYR A 8 16.68 -3.11 6.46
N LYS A 9 17.19 -3.46 7.63
CA LYS A 9 16.45 -4.18 8.68
C LYS A 9 16.09 -3.29 9.87
N THR A 10 16.66 -2.09 9.93
CA THR A 10 16.48 -1.17 11.05
C THR A 10 15.34 -0.21 10.75
N ILE A 11 14.51 0.09 11.75
CA ILE A 11 13.57 1.21 11.70
C ILE A 11 14.34 2.46 12.09
N VAL A 12 14.37 3.45 11.20
CA VAL A 12 15.04 4.72 11.47
C VAL A 12 14.22 5.51 12.48
N LYS A 13 14.88 6.01 13.53
CA LYS A 13 14.23 6.92 14.48
C LYS A 13 13.81 8.19 13.74
N GLU A 14 12.57 8.59 13.92
CA GLU A 14 12.02 9.81 13.37
C GLU A 14 11.55 10.73 14.50
N ASP A 15 11.66 12.03 14.30
CA ASP A 15 11.26 13.06 15.26
C ASP A 15 10.14 13.97 14.67
N PHE A 16 9.38 13.46 13.70
CA PHE A 16 8.23 14.17 13.15
C PHE A 16 7.13 14.38 14.20
N PRO A 17 6.45 15.54 14.22
CA PRO A 17 5.41 15.84 15.20
C PRO A 17 4.23 14.86 15.09
N GLU A 18 3.51 14.63 16.20
CA GLU A 18 2.32 13.77 16.22
C GLU A 18 1.16 14.36 15.40
N THR A 19 1.11 15.68 15.28
CA THR A 19 0.10 16.38 14.48
C THR A 19 0.74 17.45 13.62
N MET A 20 0.16 17.66 12.43
CA MET A 20 0.53 18.71 11.50
C MET A 20 -0.75 19.44 11.08
N THR A 21 -0.74 20.76 11.08
CA THR A 21 -1.87 21.56 10.57
C THR A 21 -1.43 22.41 9.38
N ILE A 22 -2.20 22.33 8.30
CA ILE A 22 -2.05 23.22 7.15
C ILE A 22 -3.24 24.16 7.11
N THR A 23 -2.99 25.46 7.04
CA THR A 23 -4.04 26.49 6.96
C THR A 23 -3.98 27.18 5.60
N LEU A 24 -5.13 27.31 4.96
CA LEU A 24 -5.32 27.99 3.67
C LEU A 24 -6.48 28.98 3.83
N GLY A 25 -6.16 30.25 4.08
CA GLY A 25 -7.18 31.24 4.45
C GLY A 25 -7.86 30.85 5.75
N ASP A 26 -9.18 30.69 5.71
CA ASP A 26 -10.00 30.28 6.86
C ASP A 26 -10.14 28.76 7.00
N GLU A 27 -9.71 27.99 6.01
CA GLU A 27 -9.80 26.52 6.02
C GLU A 27 -8.57 25.89 6.65
N LYS A 28 -8.78 24.78 7.34
CA LYS A 28 -7.73 24.01 8.02
C LYS A 28 -7.79 22.55 7.63
N LEU A 29 -6.59 21.94 7.52
CA LEU A 29 -6.38 20.51 7.42
C LEU A 29 -5.56 20.06 8.61
N VAL A 30 -6.10 19.19 9.43
CA VAL A 30 -5.39 18.62 10.58
C VAL A 30 -5.01 17.18 10.28
N TYR A 31 -3.73 16.94 10.32
CA TYR A 31 -3.16 15.61 10.06
C TYR A 31 -2.62 15.02 11.36
N ARG A 32 -2.82 13.70 11.54
CA ARG A 32 -2.25 12.90 12.62
C ARG A 32 -1.23 11.90 12.05
N LYS A 33 -0.09 11.76 12.70
CA LYS A 33 0.93 10.78 12.36
C LYS A 33 0.37 9.37 12.52
N ARG A 34 0.56 8.55 11.50
CA ARG A 34 0.11 7.16 11.47
C ARG A 34 1.18 6.23 12.00
N GLN A 35 0.81 5.41 12.95
CA GLN A 35 1.65 4.36 13.52
C GLN A 35 0.77 3.13 13.75
N TRP A 36 1.37 1.96 13.70
CA TRP A 36 0.70 0.67 13.92
C TRP A 36 1.34 -0.07 15.09
N GLU A 37 0.54 -0.77 15.87
CA GLU A 37 1.05 -1.67 16.90
C GLU A 37 1.40 -3.02 16.26
N ILE A 38 2.69 -3.33 16.21
CA ILE A 38 3.22 -4.55 15.58
C ILE A 38 4.15 -5.23 16.56
N GLY A 39 3.76 -6.43 17.02
CA GLY A 39 4.54 -7.19 18.00
C GLY A 39 4.65 -6.50 19.36
N GLY A 40 3.62 -5.76 19.79
CA GLY A 40 3.58 -5.02 21.05
C GLY A 40 4.35 -3.71 21.05
N GLU A 41 4.85 -3.27 19.89
CA GLU A 41 5.54 -1.99 19.72
C GLU A 41 4.81 -1.10 18.73
N LYS A 42 4.61 0.16 19.11
CA LYS A 42 4.04 1.18 18.23
C LYS A 42 5.10 1.71 17.28
N LYS A 43 4.90 1.50 15.97
CA LYS A 43 5.88 1.80 14.91
C LYS A 43 5.24 2.58 13.77
N GLY A 44 5.93 3.61 13.28
CA GLY A 44 5.63 4.33 12.04
C GLY A 44 6.25 3.64 10.82
N LEU A 45 6.63 4.41 9.81
CA LEU A 45 7.32 3.87 8.64
C LEU A 45 8.72 3.39 9.00
N ARG A 46 9.20 2.33 8.32
CA ARG A 46 10.54 1.78 8.57
C ARG A 46 11.64 2.76 8.14
N TYR A 47 11.49 3.38 6.99
CA TYR A 47 12.38 4.40 6.41
C TYR A 47 11.70 5.11 5.23
N GLY A 48 12.30 6.17 4.74
CA GLY A 48 11.87 6.95 3.59
C GLY A 48 12.22 6.32 2.24
N GLU A 49 12.83 7.09 1.35
CA GLU A 49 13.30 6.59 0.04
C GLU A 49 14.52 5.69 0.20
N ASN A 50 15.47 6.10 1.03
CA ASN A 50 16.68 5.34 1.36
C ASN A 50 16.62 4.84 2.81
N PRO A 51 17.35 3.75 3.14
CA PRO A 51 17.26 3.10 4.44
C PRO A 51 17.80 3.94 5.62
N ASP A 52 18.47 5.04 5.38
CA ASP A 52 18.97 6.01 6.37
C ASP A 52 18.05 7.23 6.56
N GLN A 53 17.02 7.36 5.74
CA GLN A 53 16.11 8.51 5.76
C GLN A 53 14.91 8.25 6.68
N PRO A 54 14.63 9.12 7.67
CA PRO A 54 13.40 9.03 8.42
C PRO A 54 12.19 9.40 7.55
N ALA A 55 11.03 8.82 7.87
CA ALA A 55 9.78 9.12 7.19
C ALA A 55 8.58 8.92 8.14
N ALA A 56 7.52 9.67 7.91
CA ALA A 56 6.25 9.52 8.58
C ALA A 56 5.09 9.57 7.59
N LEU A 57 4.06 8.79 7.85
CA LEU A 57 2.77 8.86 7.18
C LEU A 57 1.82 9.69 8.03
N TYR A 58 1.06 10.56 7.40
CA TYR A 58 0.02 11.36 8.06
C TYR A 58 -1.34 11.09 7.42
N GLU A 59 -2.33 10.91 8.27
CA GLU A 59 -3.73 10.80 7.91
C GLU A 59 -4.45 12.13 8.19
N LEU A 60 -5.25 12.62 7.24
CA LEU A 60 -6.16 13.74 7.47
C LEU A 60 -7.27 13.28 8.41
N VAL A 61 -7.36 13.88 9.60
CA VAL A 61 -8.31 13.49 10.66
C VAL A 61 -9.38 14.52 10.94
N ASP A 62 -9.15 15.78 10.57
CA ASP A 62 -10.10 16.88 10.77
C ASP A 62 -9.91 17.99 9.74
N GLY A 63 -10.97 18.76 9.51
CA GLY A 63 -10.99 19.85 8.54
C GLY A 63 -11.21 19.39 7.11
N GLY A 64 -10.98 20.31 6.18
CA GLY A 64 -11.18 20.07 4.75
C GLY A 64 -10.81 21.28 3.93
N ILE A 65 -10.79 21.11 2.61
CA ILE A 65 -10.64 22.20 1.65
C ILE A 65 -11.79 22.15 0.66
N THR A 66 -12.50 23.27 0.54
CA THR A 66 -13.54 23.48 -0.48
C THR A 66 -13.14 24.59 -1.42
N LEU A 67 -12.97 24.29 -2.69
CA LEU A 67 -12.62 25.26 -3.73
C LEU A 67 -13.68 25.24 -4.84
N GLY A 68 -14.22 26.41 -5.17
CA GLY A 68 -15.24 26.54 -6.23
C GLY A 68 -16.49 25.69 -5.97
N GLY A 69 -16.89 25.54 -4.69
CA GLY A 69 -18.06 24.74 -4.28
C GLY A 69 -17.82 23.24 -4.31
N ARG A 70 -16.59 22.76 -4.52
CA ARG A 70 -16.22 21.34 -4.50
C ARG A 70 -15.27 21.06 -3.34
N SER A 71 -15.56 20.00 -2.58
CA SER A 71 -14.66 19.49 -1.56
C SER A 71 -13.52 18.69 -2.19
N TRP A 72 -12.30 19.13 -1.97
CA TRP A 72 -11.08 18.53 -2.54
C TRP A 72 -10.40 17.56 -1.57
N ARG A 73 -10.50 17.81 -0.29
CA ARG A 73 -9.91 16.98 0.76
C ARG A 73 -10.87 16.91 1.95
N GLN A 74 -11.09 15.70 2.43
CA GLN A 74 -11.88 15.42 3.62
C GLN A 74 -11.28 14.24 4.38
N PRO A 75 -11.49 14.14 5.71
CA PRO A 75 -11.11 12.96 6.48
C PRO A 75 -11.71 11.68 5.89
N GLY A 76 -10.94 10.60 5.92
CA GLY A 76 -11.36 9.28 5.43
C GLY A 76 -11.22 9.03 3.93
N GLN A 77 -10.82 10.02 3.14
CA GLN A 77 -10.65 9.85 1.68
C GLN A 77 -9.36 9.13 1.28
N GLY A 78 -8.36 9.06 2.16
CA GLY A 78 -7.08 8.46 1.82
C GLY A 78 -7.06 6.95 2.06
N ILE A 79 -7.16 6.13 1.03
CA ILE A 79 -7.18 4.66 1.13
C ILE A 79 -5.96 4.14 1.90
N VAL A 80 -4.76 4.58 1.53
CA VAL A 80 -3.51 4.11 2.14
C VAL A 80 -3.21 4.82 3.47
N SER A 81 -3.51 6.12 3.57
CA SER A 81 -3.24 6.88 4.80
C SER A 81 -4.16 6.51 5.96
N SER A 82 -5.34 5.95 5.68
CA SER A 82 -6.29 5.47 6.69
C SER A 82 -6.09 4.00 7.08
N LEU A 83 -5.10 3.29 6.52
CA LEU A 83 -4.80 1.90 6.81
C LEU A 83 -4.72 1.63 8.32
N THR A 84 -5.61 0.78 8.83
CA THR A 84 -5.69 0.40 10.25
C THR A 84 -4.78 -0.79 10.58
N GLU A 85 -4.59 -1.07 11.87
CA GLU A 85 -3.86 -2.26 12.32
C GLU A 85 -4.52 -3.57 11.86
N ALA A 86 -5.87 -3.63 11.92
CA ALA A 86 -6.61 -4.79 11.45
C ALA A 86 -6.47 -5.04 9.96
N GLN A 87 -6.35 -3.98 9.18
CA GLN A 87 -6.14 -4.04 7.72
C GLN A 87 -4.71 -4.40 7.34
N MET A 88 -3.73 -4.20 8.21
CA MET A 88 -2.36 -4.69 8.05
C MET A 88 -2.27 -6.16 8.49
N ILE A 89 -2.83 -7.08 7.69
CA ILE A 89 -2.91 -8.51 8.01
C ILE A 89 -1.55 -9.13 8.29
N GLN A 90 -0.52 -8.70 7.54
CA GLN A 90 0.87 -9.04 7.78
C GLN A 90 1.77 -7.84 7.47
N ALA A 91 2.57 -7.42 8.42
CA ALA A 91 3.48 -6.30 8.25
C ALA A 91 4.82 -6.71 7.57
N GLY A 92 5.13 -8.00 7.51
CA GLY A 92 6.37 -8.49 6.95
C GLY A 92 7.60 -7.88 7.64
N LYS A 93 8.45 -7.21 6.87
CA LYS A 93 9.60 -6.43 7.40
C LYS A 93 9.19 -5.03 7.89
N HIS A 94 7.96 -4.74 8.13
CA HIS A 94 7.39 -3.42 8.33
C HIS A 94 7.48 -2.51 7.07
N PRO A 95 6.41 -1.83 6.66
CA PRO A 95 6.40 -1.05 5.43
C PRO A 95 7.34 0.16 5.52
N GLY A 96 8.10 0.39 4.46
CA GLY A 96 8.78 1.65 4.20
C GLY A 96 7.87 2.60 3.41
N LYS A 97 8.33 3.84 3.23
CA LYS A 97 7.61 4.87 2.43
C LYS A 97 7.28 4.34 1.03
N THR A 98 8.24 3.76 0.33
CA THR A 98 8.07 3.27 -1.05
C THR A 98 6.98 2.20 -1.15
N ASN A 99 6.89 1.27 -0.18
CA ASN A 99 5.82 0.26 -0.18
C ASN A 99 4.42 0.88 -0.17
N LEU A 100 4.21 1.93 0.63
CA LEU A 100 2.90 2.58 0.72
C LEU A 100 2.62 3.49 -0.46
N THR A 101 3.63 4.21 -0.98
CA THR A 101 3.46 5.04 -2.17
C THR A 101 3.23 4.20 -3.44
N ASP A 102 3.80 2.99 -3.52
CA ASP A 102 3.51 2.06 -4.62
C ASP A 102 2.04 1.61 -4.57
N VAL A 103 1.50 1.29 -3.39
CA VAL A 103 0.08 0.94 -3.22
C VAL A 103 -0.83 2.14 -3.55
N ASP A 104 -0.50 3.33 -3.06
CA ASP A 104 -1.26 4.56 -3.32
C ASP A 104 -1.30 4.89 -4.82
N ASN A 105 -0.15 4.80 -5.50
CA ASN A 105 -0.10 4.99 -6.95
C ASN A 105 -0.85 3.89 -7.71
N GLY A 106 -0.82 2.65 -7.22
CA GLY A 106 -1.64 1.57 -7.75
C GLY A 106 -3.13 1.89 -7.66
N ALA A 107 -3.61 2.38 -6.51
CA ALA A 107 -5.00 2.83 -6.34
C ALA A 107 -5.35 3.98 -7.30
N ASN A 108 -4.45 4.97 -7.47
CA ASN A 108 -4.64 6.07 -8.42
C ASN A 108 -4.76 5.61 -9.88
N ILE A 109 -4.12 4.51 -10.26
CA ILE A 109 -4.25 3.95 -11.61
C ILE A 109 -5.53 3.09 -11.72
N LEU A 110 -5.84 2.29 -10.68
CA LEU A 110 -7.01 1.40 -10.68
C LEU A 110 -8.33 2.15 -10.84
N GLN A 111 -8.44 3.40 -10.37
CA GLN A 111 -9.66 4.19 -10.56
C GLN A 111 -10.07 4.37 -12.04
N TYR A 112 -9.17 4.13 -12.98
CA TYR A 112 -9.44 4.14 -14.41
C TYR A 112 -9.72 2.76 -15.02
N LEU A 113 -9.69 1.70 -14.18
CA LEU A 113 -9.87 0.29 -14.57
C LEU A 113 -10.96 -0.38 -13.74
N THR A 114 -12.03 0.33 -13.41
CA THR A 114 -13.04 -0.11 -12.44
C THR A 114 -14.06 -1.10 -13.01
N ASP A 115 -14.28 -1.09 -14.32
CA ASP A 115 -15.33 -1.88 -14.98
C ASP A 115 -15.07 -3.40 -14.90
N LYS A 116 -13.80 -3.81 -14.79
CA LYS A 116 -13.37 -5.20 -14.83
C LYS A 116 -12.41 -5.53 -13.69
N PRO A 117 -12.27 -6.84 -13.34
CA PRO A 117 -11.18 -7.28 -12.49
C PRO A 117 -9.83 -6.83 -13.07
N ALA A 118 -9.10 -6.02 -12.32
CA ALA A 118 -7.83 -5.43 -12.76
C ALA A 118 -6.74 -5.63 -11.69
N ALA A 119 -5.53 -5.86 -12.16
CA ALA A 119 -4.34 -6.03 -11.35
C ALA A 119 -3.20 -5.17 -11.87
N LEU A 120 -2.49 -4.54 -10.94
CA LEU A 120 -1.29 -3.75 -11.19
C LEU A 120 -0.12 -4.32 -10.40
N ILE A 121 1.07 -4.20 -10.98
CA ILE A 121 2.33 -4.40 -10.28
C ILE A 121 3.11 -3.10 -10.36
N ILE A 122 3.30 -2.48 -9.21
CA ILE A 122 3.96 -1.17 -9.09
C ILE A 122 5.33 -1.36 -8.48
N LYS A 123 6.31 -0.66 -9.00
CA LYS A 123 7.65 -0.62 -8.43
C LYS A 123 8.26 0.78 -8.57
N HIS A 124 8.68 1.35 -7.43
CA HIS A 124 9.22 2.72 -7.38
C HIS A 124 8.28 3.75 -8.03
N ASN A 125 6.99 3.67 -7.68
CA ASN A 125 5.89 4.51 -8.18
C ASN A 125 5.63 4.40 -9.70
N ASN A 126 6.11 3.36 -10.37
CA ASN A 126 5.82 3.12 -11.78
C ASN A 126 5.18 1.74 -11.98
N PRO A 127 4.15 1.62 -12.82
CA PRO A 127 3.58 0.33 -13.18
C PRO A 127 4.54 -0.41 -14.11
N CYS A 128 5.06 -1.55 -13.69
CA CYS A 128 5.77 -2.48 -14.56
C CYS A 128 4.83 -3.50 -15.21
N GLY A 129 3.60 -3.60 -14.70
CA GLY A 129 2.54 -4.40 -15.29
C GLY A 129 1.17 -3.87 -14.90
N ALA A 130 0.26 -3.80 -15.88
CA ALA A 130 -1.12 -3.40 -15.70
C ALA A 130 -1.99 -4.24 -16.64
N ALA A 131 -3.01 -4.91 -16.10
CA ALA A 131 -3.91 -5.70 -16.92
C ALA A 131 -5.28 -5.83 -16.26
N TRP A 132 -6.28 -6.08 -17.07
CA TRP A 132 -7.62 -6.49 -16.65
C TRP A 132 -8.03 -7.79 -17.34
N SER A 133 -9.02 -8.47 -16.81
CA SER A 133 -9.52 -9.70 -17.41
C SER A 133 -10.97 -10.00 -17.07
N ASP A 134 -11.73 -10.45 -18.05
CA ASP A 134 -13.07 -11.00 -17.85
C ASP A 134 -13.04 -12.37 -17.13
N LYS A 135 -11.87 -13.01 -17.04
CA LYS A 135 -11.69 -14.30 -16.36
C LYS A 135 -11.44 -14.17 -14.85
N GLY A 136 -11.24 -12.93 -14.34
CA GLY A 136 -11.04 -12.65 -12.93
C GLY A 136 -9.63 -12.17 -12.58
N ILE A 137 -9.40 -12.01 -11.26
CA ILE A 137 -8.18 -11.41 -10.72
C ILE A 137 -6.93 -12.25 -10.98
N ALA A 138 -7.01 -13.56 -10.92
CA ALA A 138 -5.86 -14.43 -11.16
C ALA A 138 -5.30 -14.24 -12.59
N ASP A 139 -6.16 -14.25 -13.60
CA ASP A 139 -5.76 -14.05 -15.01
C ASP A 139 -5.30 -12.59 -15.25
N ALA A 140 -5.94 -11.61 -14.61
CA ALA A 140 -5.48 -10.22 -14.68
C ALA A 140 -4.07 -10.06 -14.08
N LEU A 141 -3.82 -10.66 -12.91
CA LEU A 141 -2.51 -10.61 -12.26
C LEU A 141 -1.43 -11.35 -13.07
N GLU A 142 -1.76 -12.50 -13.63
CA GLU A 142 -0.84 -13.24 -14.48
C GLU A 142 -0.42 -12.41 -15.70
N LYS A 143 -1.38 -11.78 -16.38
CA LYS A 143 -1.10 -10.87 -17.49
C LYS A 143 -0.25 -9.68 -17.08
N ALA A 144 -0.56 -9.04 -15.96
CA ALA A 144 0.23 -7.93 -15.42
C ALA A 144 1.67 -8.39 -15.10
N PHE A 145 1.84 -9.59 -14.55
CA PHE A 145 3.16 -10.15 -14.25
C PHE A 145 3.99 -10.39 -15.51
N TRP A 146 3.36 -10.86 -16.59
CA TRP A 146 4.04 -11.12 -17.85
C TRP A 146 4.33 -9.87 -18.69
N CYS A 147 3.79 -8.70 -18.34
CA CYS A 147 4.17 -7.43 -18.99
C CYS A 147 5.68 -7.16 -18.85
N ASP A 148 6.22 -7.29 -17.61
CA ASP A 148 7.65 -7.23 -17.33
C ASP A 148 7.95 -7.99 -16.03
N ARG A 149 8.11 -9.29 -16.11
CA ARG A 149 8.35 -10.13 -14.94
C ARG A 149 9.69 -9.84 -14.24
N ILE A 150 10.65 -9.23 -14.94
CA ILE A 150 11.96 -8.89 -14.38
C ILE A 150 11.80 -7.66 -13.47
N ALA A 151 11.15 -6.62 -13.96
CA ALA A 151 10.85 -5.43 -13.16
C ALA A 151 9.85 -5.71 -12.03
N ALA A 152 8.93 -6.67 -12.22
CA ALA A 152 7.94 -7.09 -11.21
C ALA A 152 8.57 -7.67 -9.93
N PHE A 153 9.81 -8.17 -9.99
CA PHE A 153 10.51 -8.71 -8.83
C PHE A 153 10.63 -7.68 -7.70
N GLY A 154 10.04 -7.99 -6.55
CA GLY A 154 10.01 -7.09 -5.39
C GLY A 154 9.02 -5.93 -5.50
N GLY A 155 8.10 -5.95 -6.45
CA GLY A 155 7.05 -4.95 -6.62
C GLY A 155 5.90 -5.10 -5.62
N ALA A 156 4.98 -4.13 -5.66
CA ALA A 156 3.71 -4.13 -4.94
C ALA A 156 2.57 -4.50 -5.90
N ILE A 157 1.78 -5.48 -5.53
CA ILE A 157 0.57 -5.90 -6.24
C ILE A 157 -0.61 -5.14 -5.66
N VAL A 158 -1.42 -4.51 -6.52
CA VAL A 158 -2.66 -3.82 -6.14
C VAL A 158 -3.79 -4.25 -7.07
N VAL A 159 -4.90 -4.67 -6.49
CA VAL A 159 -6.06 -5.19 -7.25
C VAL A 159 -7.36 -4.53 -6.80
N ASN A 160 -8.38 -4.51 -7.68
CA ASN A 160 -9.68 -3.88 -7.43
C ASN A 160 -10.82 -4.88 -7.11
N ARG A 161 -10.53 -6.17 -6.97
CA ARG A 161 -11.50 -7.22 -6.62
C ARG A 161 -10.89 -8.16 -5.58
N PRO A 162 -11.70 -9.00 -4.91
CA PRO A 162 -11.20 -9.97 -3.94
C PRO A 162 -10.03 -10.80 -4.47
N PHE A 163 -9.00 -10.98 -3.65
CA PHE A 163 -7.82 -11.75 -4.02
C PHE A 163 -8.11 -13.25 -3.92
N THR A 164 -7.86 -13.99 -4.99
CA THR A 164 -8.21 -15.42 -5.09
C THR A 164 -7.04 -16.33 -4.72
N LYS A 165 -7.32 -17.63 -4.53
CA LYS A 165 -6.29 -18.63 -4.22
C LYS A 165 -5.27 -18.77 -5.36
N GLU A 166 -5.74 -18.80 -6.60
CA GLU A 166 -4.88 -18.92 -7.79
C GLU A 166 -3.93 -17.72 -7.90
N ALA A 167 -4.42 -16.51 -7.60
CA ALA A 167 -3.57 -15.31 -7.54
C ALA A 167 -2.53 -15.42 -6.42
N ALA A 168 -2.90 -15.97 -5.26
CA ALA A 168 -2.00 -16.16 -4.13
C ALA A 168 -0.90 -17.19 -4.43
N GLU A 169 -1.19 -18.22 -5.20
CA GLU A 169 -0.19 -19.22 -5.64
C GLU A 169 0.87 -18.59 -6.54
N LEU A 170 0.48 -17.68 -7.46
CA LEU A 170 1.42 -16.92 -8.28
C LEU A 170 2.35 -16.07 -7.40
N VAL A 171 1.79 -15.41 -6.38
CA VAL A 171 2.57 -14.61 -5.41
C VAL A 171 3.50 -15.51 -4.60
N ALA A 172 3.03 -16.66 -4.13
CA ALA A 172 3.84 -17.61 -3.36
C ALA A 172 5.00 -18.19 -4.19
N ALA A 173 4.84 -18.34 -5.50
CA ALA A 173 5.89 -18.82 -6.41
C ALA A 173 6.94 -17.75 -6.75
N ASN A 174 6.67 -16.46 -6.53
CA ASN A 174 7.52 -15.35 -6.92
C ASN A 174 7.89 -14.47 -5.72
N TYR A 175 8.73 -13.45 -5.94
CA TYR A 175 9.09 -12.50 -4.90
C TYR A 175 8.39 -11.16 -5.12
N PHE A 176 7.47 -10.84 -4.22
CA PHE A 176 6.82 -9.54 -4.10
C PHE A 176 7.00 -8.98 -2.69
N GLU A 177 6.89 -7.68 -2.54
CA GLU A 177 7.02 -7.02 -1.23
C GLU A 177 5.68 -6.67 -0.60
N VAL A 178 4.66 -6.40 -1.42
CA VAL A 178 3.32 -6.01 -0.97
C VAL A 178 2.25 -6.69 -1.81
N VAL A 179 1.15 -7.08 -1.17
CA VAL A 179 -0.14 -7.38 -1.78
C VAL A 179 -1.19 -6.53 -1.11
N ALA A 180 -1.91 -5.72 -1.89
CA ALA A 180 -3.03 -4.91 -1.45
C ALA A 180 -4.28 -5.27 -2.26
N ALA A 181 -5.37 -5.61 -1.56
CA ALA A 181 -6.63 -6.01 -2.15
C ALA A 181 -7.81 -5.50 -1.32
N PRO A 182 -9.01 -5.35 -1.91
CA PRO A 182 -10.20 -4.96 -1.13
C PRO A 182 -10.61 -6.01 -0.10
N SER A 183 -10.38 -7.29 -0.40
CA SER A 183 -10.56 -8.42 0.51
C SER A 183 -9.80 -9.64 0.01
N PHE A 184 -9.74 -10.70 0.82
CA PHE A 184 -9.10 -11.97 0.51
C PHE A 184 -10.10 -13.10 0.69
N GLU A 185 -10.16 -14.02 -0.28
CA GLU A 185 -10.96 -15.23 -0.15
C GLU A 185 -10.45 -16.16 0.97
N ASP A 186 -11.28 -17.08 1.43
CA ASP A 186 -10.94 -18.04 2.47
C ASP A 186 -9.67 -18.85 2.12
N GLY A 187 -8.70 -18.87 3.05
CA GLY A 187 -7.44 -19.58 2.90
C GLY A 187 -6.36 -18.86 2.08
N VAL A 188 -6.66 -17.75 1.41
CA VAL A 188 -5.70 -16.95 0.63
C VAL A 188 -4.60 -16.40 1.53
N VAL A 189 -4.98 -15.84 2.67
CA VAL A 189 -4.03 -15.24 3.63
C VAL A 189 -3.02 -16.28 4.13
N ASP A 190 -3.41 -17.53 4.32
CA ASP A 190 -2.52 -18.59 4.77
C ASP A 190 -1.49 -18.94 3.69
N ILE A 191 -1.87 -18.96 2.41
CA ILE A 191 -0.96 -19.13 1.28
C ILE A 191 0.07 -17.99 1.26
N LEU A 192 -0.40 -16.75 1.34
CA LEU A 192 0.44 -15.55 1.29
C LEU A 192 1.40 -15.45 2.49
N LYS A 193 0.97 -15.87 3.69
CA LYS A 193 1.80 -15.89 4.92
C LYS A 193 2.99 -16.84 4.84
N SER A 194 3.03 -17.77 3.88
CA SER A 194 4.22 -18.55 3.57
C SER A 194 5.44 -17.66 3.26
N ARG A 195 5.18 -16.45 2.75
CA ARG A 195 6.17 -15.40 2.46
C ARG A 195 6.30 -14.43 3.65
N LYS A 196 7.10 -14.77 4.65
CA LYS A 196 7.26 -14.02 5.92
C LYS A 196 7.57 -12.53 5.77
N ASN A 197 8.19 -12.12 4.68
CA ASN A 197 8.56 -10.71 4.43
C ASN A 197 7.51 -9.93 3.64
N LEU A 198 6.47 -10.58 3.12
CA LEU A 198 5.38 -9.96 2.38
C LEU A 198 4.54 -9.09 3.32
N ARG A 199 4.14 -7.90 2.87
CA ARG A 199 3.10 -7.08 3.51
C ARG A 199 1.78 -7.42 2.87
N ILE A 200 0.79 -7.75 3.68
CA ILE A 200 -0.55 -8.10 3.23
C ILE A 200 -1.48 -7.05 3.79
N MET A 201 -2.13 -6.30 2.91
CA MET A 201 -2.98 -5.16 3.24
C MET A 201 -4.38 -5.37 2.69
N GLU A 202 -5.37 -5.37 3.58
CA GLU A 202 -6.78 -5.35 3.21
C GLU A 202 -7.28 -3.92 3.18
N LEU A 203 -7.61 -3.42 2.00
CA LEU A 203 -8.00 -2.04 1.75
C LEU A 203 -9.36 -2.03 1.02
N PRO A 204 -10.49 -2.09 1.75
CA PRO A 204 -11.84 -2.19 1.15
C PRO A 204 -12.11 -1.10 0.11
N GLY A 205 -11.60 0.11 0.31
CA GLY A 205 -11.72 1.23 -0.63
C GLY A 205 -11.17 0.95 -2.04
N LEU A 206 -10.31 -0.07 -2.23
CA LEU A 206 -9.89 -0.49 -3.57
C LEU A 206 -11.02 -1.14 -4.39
N GLY A 207 -12.05 -1.64 -3.73
CA GLY A 207 -13.24 -2.19 -4.38
C GLY A 207 -14.32 -1.14 -4.67
N GLU A 208 -14.14 0.09 -4.17
CA GLU A 208 -15.09 1.20 -4.24
C GLU A 208 -14.61 2.34 -5.17
N LEU A 209 -13.49 2.12 -5.88
CA LEU A 209 -12.89 3.10 -6.81
C LEU A 209 -13.80 3.49 -7.96
#